data_e24be019129533ddc35c0640edec90fb
#
_entry.id   e24be019129533ddc35c0640edec90fb
#
_cell.length_a   1.000
_cell.length_b   1.000
_cell.length_c   1.000
_cell.angle_alpha   90.00
_cell.angle_beta   90.00
_cell.angle_gamma   90.00
#
_symmetry.space_group_name_H-M   'P 1'
#
loop_
_entity.id
_entity.type
_entity.pdbx_description
1 polymer ?
#
loop_
_entity_poly.entity_id
_entity_poly.type
_entity_poly.pdbx_seq_one_letter_code
_entity_poly.pdbx_strand_id
1 'polypeptide(L)'
;MSHNSQVEDNLALSTCCCSHKFEDGYAMLEWMANLGFKKVELSHGISINLVAGIIQAVEDGVIGVSSVHNFCPLPFGMNSPMPNIFQPTSRSQREISLWKRYTEETIKFSQRIRSKKVVLHSGSAWFFFKSPLYKLMNWLEKNDIKESELKDNQDFIKVRDKLMLRVERASRRRYKILKESLQSIEAFARNHSVQLGVENREGFTELPLDADHSEFIKSFDLDSPISYWHDTGHAEIKALYGLLDHEQRLEDMKSHTIGYHLHDVSDSGDDHQEIGTGVIDFSMISRFIDKDTHALVLELSPKLSEDAIKRSKDNILNYLN
;
A
#
# COMPACT_ATOMS: atom_id res chain seq x y z
N MET A 1 -25.48 -8.19 16.94
CA MET A 1 -24.17 -8.76 16.52
C MET A 1 -23.15 -8.30 17.52
N SER A 2 -22.27 -9.18 18.04
CA SER A 2 -21.22 -8.76 18.98
C SER A 2 -20.20 -7.88 18.26
N HIS A 3 -19.57 -6.94 18.95
CA HIS A 3 -18.53 -6.04 18.39
C HIS A 3 -17.42 -6.83 17.65
N ASN A 4 -17.09 -8.03 18.12
CA ASN A 4 -16.11 -8.92 17.50
C ASN A 4 -16.50 -9.41 16.10
N SER A 5 -17.79 -9.62 15.81
CA SER A 5 -18.21 -10.09 14.48
C SER A 5 -18.06 -9.01 13.41
N GLN A 6 -18.16 -7.74 13.77
CA GLN A 6 -18.08 -6.63 12.84
C GLN A 6 -16.66 -6.38 12.33
N VAL A 7 -15.66 -6.50 13.21
CA VAL A 7 -14.23 -6.36 12.83
C VAL A 7 -13.80 -7.48 11.90
N GLU A 8 -14.18 -8.73 12.24
CA GLU A 8 -13.92 -9.87 11.38
C GLU A 8 -14.55 -9.73 10.00
N ASP A 9 -15.77 -9.23 9.93
CA ASP A 9 -16.48 -8.98 8.68
C ASP A 9 -15.86 -7.85 7.84
N ASN A 10 -15.07 -6.98 8.46
CA ASN A 10 -14.41 -5.84 7.79
C ASN A 10 -12.97 -6.14 7.37
N LEU A 11 -12.35 -7.17 7.94
CA LEU A 11 -11.00 -7.58 7.58
C LEU A 11 -10.98 -8.25 6.20
N ALA A 12 -10.14 -7.73 5.32
CA ALA A 12 -9.96 -8.20 3.95
C ALA A 12 -8.61 -8.92 3.78
N LEU A 13 -8.53 -9.81 2.79
CA LEU A 13 -7.28 -10.39 2.32
C LEU A 13 -6.96 -9.80 0.94
N SER A 14 -5.72 -9.35 0.74
CA SER A 14 -5.26 -8.88 -0.57
C SER A 14 -5.02 -10.05 -1.52
N THR A 15 -5.47 -9.93 -2.76
CA THR A 15 -5.23 -10.92 -3.81
C THR A 15 -3.75 -11.02 -4.23
N CYS A 16 -2.86 -10.16 -3.70
CA CYS A 16 -1.42 -10.26 -3.93
C CYS A 16 -0.85 -11.62 -3.54
N CYS A 17 -1.40 -12.25 -2.50
CA CYS A 17 -0.96 -13.57 -2.03
C CYS A 17 -1.32 -14.74 -2.96
N CYS A 18 -2.26 -14.56 -3.89
CA CYS A 18 -2.82 -15.69 -4.63
C CYS A 18 -3.13 -15.45 -6.12
N SER A 19 -3.27 -14.21 -6.59
CA SER A 19 -3.75 -13.92 -7.96
C SER A 19 -2.99 -14.65 -9.07
N HIS A 20 -1.69 -14.88 -8.89
CA HIS A 20 -0.83 -15.60 -9.83
C HIS A 20 -1.11 -17.13 -9.92
N LYS A 21 -1.89 -17.69 -8.99
CA LYS A 21 -2.22 -19.12 -8.92
C LYS A 21 -3.51 -19.47 -9.68
N PHE A 22 -4.28 -18.46 -10.10
CA PHE A 22 -5.60 -18.65 -10.69
C PHE A 22 -5.68 -18.13 -12.12
N GLU A 23 -6.44 -18.86 -12.94
CA GLU A 23 -6.81 -18.45 -14.29
C GLU A 23 -8.27 -17.94 -14.34
N ASP A 24 -9.06 -18.24 -13.31
CA ASP A 24 -10.45 -17.81 -13.14
C ASP A 24 -10.63 -16.97 -11.87
N GLY A 25 -11.17 -15.77 -12.01
CA GLY A 25 -11.41 -14.84 -10.92
C GLY A 25 -12.51 -15.28 -9.95
N TYR A 26 -13.51 -16.04 -10.42
CA TYR A 26 -14.55 -16.59 -9.55
C TYR A 26 -13.97 -17.60 -8.57
N ALA A 27 -13.24 -18.58 -9.10
CA ALA A 27 -12.56 -19.62 -8.30
C ALA A 27 -11.55 -19.00 -7.31
N MET A 28 -10.85 -17.93 -7.70
CA MET A 28 -9.94 -17.18 -6.81
C MET A 28 -10.70 -16.59 -5.62
N LEU A 29 -11.80 -15.89 -5.87
CA LEU A 29 -12.56 -15.24 -4.80
C LEU A 29 -13.30 -16.26 -3.93
N GLU A 30 -13.78 -17.37 -4.49
CA GLU A 30 -14.37 -18.48 -3.75
C GLU A 30 -13.33 -19.13 -2.81
N TRP A 31 -12.09 -19.32 -3.28
CA TRP A 31 -11.00 -19.81 -2.44
C TRP A 31 -10.73 -18.88 -1.25
N MET A 32 -10.72 -17.55 -1.47
CA MET A 32 -10.53 -16.57 -0.39
C MET A 32 -11.71 -16.58 0.61
N ALA A 33 -12.93 -16.73 0.12
CA ALA A 33 -14.11 -16.88 0.97
C ALA A 33 -14.04 -18.18 1.82
N ASN A 34 -13.54 -19.27 1.25
CA ASN A 34 -13.33 -20.53 1.96
C ASN A 34 -12.23 -20.46 3.03
N LEU A 35 -11.29 -19.52 2.94
CA LEU A 35 -10.36 -19.17 4.03
C LEU A 35 -11.03 -18.41 5.17
N GLY A 36 -12.32 -18.06 5.04
CA GLY A 36 -13.11 -17.38 6.06
C GLY A 36 -13.06 -15.85 5.96
N PHE A 37 -12.64 -15.28 4.82
CA PHE A 37 -12.73 -13.83 4.59
C PHE A 37 -14.08 -13.46 3.98
N LYS A 38 -14.65 -12.33 4.41
CA LYS A 38 -15.88 -11.76 3.84
C LYS A 38 -15.59 -10.62 2.87
N LYS A 39 -14.37 -10.12 2.86
CA LYS A 39 -13.91 -9.07 1.97
C LYS A 39 -12.52 -9.38 1.43
N VAL A 40 -12.23 -8.82 0.27
CA VAL A 40 -10.91 -8.86 -0.35
C VAL A 40 -10.47 -7.47 -0.78
N GLU A 41 -9.16 -7.31 -0.95
CA GLU A 41 -8.61 -6.27 -1.79
C GLU A 41 -8.20 -6.88 -3.13
N LEU A 42 -8.54 -6.21 -4.23
CA LEU A 42 -8.01 -6.55 -5.54
C LEU A 42 -6.68 -5.82 -5.75
N SER A 43 -5.59 -6.57 -5.72
CA SER A 43 -4.23 -6.05 -5.87
C SER A 43 -3.92 -5.65 -7.32
N HIS A 44 -2.80 -4.97 -7.49
CA HIS A 44 -2.22 -4.61 -8.79
C HIS A 44 -1.71 -5.80 -9.63
N GLY A 45 -2.00 -7.04 -9.22
CA GLY A 45 -1.69 -8.28 -9.96
C GLY A 45 -2.87 -8.89 -10.71
N ILE A 46 -4.05 -8.25 -10.69
CA ILE A 46 -5.25 -8.77 -11.37
C ILE A 46 -5.13 -8.60 -12.88
N SER A 47 -4.96 -9.72 -13.57
CA SER A 47 -4.94 -9.77 -15.04
C SER A 47 -6.35 -9.72 -15.64
N ILE A 48 -6.47 -9.33 -16.90
CA ILE A 48 -7.75 -9.11 -17.57
C ILE A 48 -8.63 -10.37 -17.63
N ASN A 49 -8.03 -11.55 -17.71
CA ASN A 49 -8.76 -12.81 -17.73
C ASN A 49 -9.51 -13.12 -16.41
N LEU A 50 -9.05 -12.58 -15.27
CA LEU A 50 -9.72 -12.76 -13.98
C LEU A 50 -10.96 -11.89 -13.82
N VAL A 51 -11.05 -10.78 -14.57
CA VAL A 51 -12.05 -9.72 -14.36
C VAL A 51 -13.49 -10.23 -14.45
N ALA A 52 -13.79 -11.03 -15.45
CA ALA A 52 -15.17 -11.54 -15.65
C ALA A 52 -15.64 -12.39 -14.46
N GLY A 53 -14.79 -13.32 -14.00
CA GLY A 53 -15.07 -14.15 -12.83
C GLY A 53 -15.15 -13.36 -11.53
N ILE A 54 -14.29 -12.33 -11.35
CA ILE A 54 -14.35 -11.43 -10.19
C ILE A 54 -15.71 -10.70 -10.15
N ILE A 55 -16.14 -10.11 -11.26
CA ILE A 55 -17.42 -9.40 -11.32
C ILE A 55 -18.55 -10.36 -10.97
N GLN A 56 -18.57 -11.55 -11.56
CA GLN A 56 -19.60 -12.56 -11.31
C GLN A 56 -19.63 -12.96 -9.83
N ALA A 57 -18.49 -13.26 -9.20
CA ALA A 57 -18.44 -13.65 -7.80
C ALA A 57 -18.96 -12.54 -6.85
N VAL A 58 -18.65 -11.27 -7.16
CA VAL A 58 -19.15 -10.13 -6.39
C VAL A 58 -20.67 -9.96 -6.60
N GLU A 59 -21.18 -10.13 -7.82
CA GLU A 59 -22.62 -10.05 -8.12
C GLU A 59 -23.41 -11.17 -7.45
N ASP A 60 -22.87 -12.37 -7.41
CA ASP A 60 -23.46 -13.54 -6.73
C ASP A 60 -23.33 -13.45 -5.18
N GLY A 61 -22.60 -12.45 -4.66
CA GLY A 61 -22.45 -12.26 -3.23
C GLY A 61 -21.51 -13.26 -2.54
N VAL A 62 -20.60 -13.89 -3.29
CA VAL A 62 -19.60 -14.81 -2.76
C VAL A 62 -18.71 -14.11 -1.75
N ILE A 63 -18.23 -12.89 -2.09
CA ILE A 63 -17.35 -12.07 -1.25
C ILE A 63 -17.47 -10.60 -1.61
N GLY A 64 -17.28 -9.69 -0.65
CA GLY A 64 -17.23 -8.25 -0.88
C GLY A 64 -15.83 -7.74 -1.26
N VAL A 65 -15.75 -6.52 -1.78
CA VAL A 65 -14.47 -5.86 -2.08
C VAL A 65 -14.30 -4.64 -1.18
N SER A 66 -13.25 -4.64 -0.37
CA SER A 66 -12.88 -3.56 0.54
C SER A 66 -12.22 -2.40 -0.19
N SER A 67 -11.22 -2.72 -0.99
CA SER A 67 -10.36 -1.78 -1.72
C SER A 67 -9.84 -2.37 -3.03
N VAL A 68 -9.30 -1.50 -3.86
CA VAL A 68 -8.65 -1.88 -5.13
C VAL A 68 -7.30 -1.18 -5.19
N HIS A 69 -6.25 -1.90 -5.48
CA HIS A 69 -4.92 -1.31 -5.62
C HIS A 69 -4.64 -0.91 -7.07
N ASN A 70 -4.15 0.30 -7.30
CA ASN A 70 -3.85 0.82 -8.63
C ASN A 70 -2.56 0.16 -9.18
N PHE A 71 -2.51 -0.34 -10.41
CA PHE A 71 -3.53 -0.37 -11.43
C PHE A 71 -4.28 -1.71 -11.41
N CYS A 72 -5.58 -1.65 -11.35
CA CYS A 72 -6.40 -2.86 -11.39
C CYS A 72 -7.65 -2.62 -12.27
N PRO A 73 -7.91 -3.49 -13.27
CA PRO A 73 -7.05 -4.57 -13.74
C PRO A 73 -5.72 -4.06 -14.30
N LEU A 74 -4.76 -4.96 -14.45
CA LEU A 74 -3.47 -4.65 -15.10
C LEU A 74 -3.68 -3.96 -16.45
N PRO A 75 -2.89 -2.94 -16.79
CA PRO A 75 -2.91 -2.31 -18.08
C PRO A 75 -2.73 -3.33 -19.22
N PHE A 76 -3.42 -3.10 -20.34
CA PHE A 76 -3.37 -4.00 -21.49
C PHE A 76 -1.94 -4.31 -21.93
N GLY A 77 -1.66 -5.60 -22.13
CA GLY A 77 -0.33 -6.10 -22.51
C GLY A 77 0.62 -6.39 -21.35
N MET A 78 0.18 -6.18 -20.09
CA MET A 78 0.94 -6.53 -18.90
C MET A 78 0.51 -7.90 -18.38
N ASN A 79 1.51 -8.76 -18.06
CA ASN A 79 1.28 -10.12 -17.57
C ASN A 79 1.80 -10.33 -16.15
N SER A 80 2.32 -9.29 -15.52
CA SER A 80 2.86 -9.34 -14.15
C SER A 80 2.56 -8.05 -13.40
N PRO A 81 2.51 -8.08 -12.06
CA PRO A 81 2.33 -6.90 -11.23
C PRO A 81 3.37 -5.81 -11.55
N MET A 82 2.92 -4.62 -11.90
CA MET A 82 3.76 -3.46 -12.23
C MET A 82 3.12 -2.17 -11.72
N PRO A 83 2.97 -1.96 -10.40
CA PRO A 83 2.25 -0.83 -9.85
C PRO A 83 2.90 0.53 -10.17
N ASN A 84 4.19 0.53 -10.49
CA ASN A 84 4.97 1.73 -10.80
C ASN A 84 5.28 1.90 -12.30
N ILE A 85 4.57 1.18 -13.19
CA ILE A 85 4.82 1.25 -14.65
C ILE A 85 4.58 2.65 -15.24
N PHE A 86 3.59 3.36 -14.71
CA PHE A 86 3.32 4.75 -15.00
C PHE A 86 3.38 5.54 -13.70
N GLN A 87 4.13 6.63 -13.71
CA GLN A 87 4.34 7.42 -12.49
C GLN A 87 3.72 8.81 -12.61
N PRO A 88 2.94 9.26 -11.60
CA PRO A 88 2.39 10.61 -11.57
C PRO A 88 3.47 11.69 -11.43
N THR A 89 4.69 11.30 -11.08
CA THR A 89 5.85 12.17 -10.92
C THR A 89 6.74 12.24 -12.17
N SER A 90 6.36 11.62 -13.28
CA SER A 90 7.18 11.57 -14.49
C SER A 90 7.45 12.96 -15.08
N ARG A 91 8.51 13.06 -15.87
CA ARG A 91 8.80 14.22 -16.73
C ARG A 91 8.02 14.17 -18.04
N SER A 92 7.57 13.00 -18.43
CA SER A 92 6.86 12.75 -19.66
C SER A 92 5.36 13.00 -19.46
N GLN A 93 4.81 13.99 -20.14
CA GLN A 93 3.37 14.24 -20.17
C GLN A 93 2.59 13.02 -20.69
N ARG A 94 3.19 12.24 -21.61
CA ARG A 94 2.60 10.99 -22.09
C ARG A 94 2.46 9.98 -20.95
N GLU A 95 3.49 9.81 -20.13
CA GLU A 95 3.46 8.88 -19.00
C GLU A 95 2.45 9.31 -17.93
N ILE A 96 2.42 10.62 -17.59
CA ILE A 96 1.40 11.17 -16.67
C ILE A 96 -0.01 10.95 -17.22
N SER A 97 -0.22 11.13 -18.54
CA SER A 97 -1.52 10.88 -19.17
C SER A 97 -1.90 9.40 -19.13
N LEU A 98 -0.94 8.47 -19.26
CA LEU A 98 -1.18 7.04 -19.10
C LEU A 98 -1.49 6.69 -17.65
N TRP A 99 -0.74 7.23 -16.67
CA TRP A 99 -1.04 7.08 -15.26
C TRP A 99 -2.47 7.53 -14.95
N LYS A 100 -2.85 8.74 -15.37
CA LYS A 100 -4.19 9.28 -15.19
C LYS A 100 -5.25 8.34 -15.79
N ARG A 101 -5.09 7.97 -17.06
CA ARG A 101 -6.04 7.10 -17.77
C ARG A 101 -6.27 5.78 -17.03
N TYR A 102 -5.19 5.08 -16.68
CA TYR A 102 -5.31 3.78 -16.02
C TYR A 102 -5.82 3.89 -14.57
N THR A 103 -5.52 5.00 -13.89
CA THR A 103 -6.13 5.29 -12.57
C THR A 103 -7.65 5.53 -12.71
N GLU A 104 -8.09 6.28 -13.73
CA GLU A 104 -9.51 6.46 -14.01
C GLU A 104 -10.20 5.12 -14.37
N GLU A 105 -9.54 4.22 -15.09
CA GLU A 105 -10.07 2.87 -15.33
C GLU A 105 -10.16 2.03 -14.05
N THR A 106 -9.16 2.13 -13.16
CA THR A 106 -9.22 1.49 -11.83
C THR A 106 -10.38 2.04 -10.99
N ILE A 107 -10.63 3.34 -11.00
CA ILE A 107 -11.76 3.97 -10.30
C ILE A 107 -13.10 3.47 -10.85
N LYS A 108 -13.27 3.37 -12.17
CA LYS A 108 -14.48 2.79 -12.79
C LYS A 108 -14.67 1.34 -12.39
N PHE A 109 -13.60 0.56 -12.42
CA PHE A 109 -13.63 -0.84 -12.03
C PHE A 109 -14.02 -1.00 -10.55
N SER A 110 -13.40 -0.20 -9.67
CA SER A 110 -13.75 -0.12 -8.25
C SER A 110 -15.24 0.12 -8.04
N GLN A 111 -15.84 1.10 -8.73
CA GLN A 111 -17.28 1.35 -8.69
C GLN A 111 -18.11 0.14 -9.18
N ARG A 112 -17.69 -0.50 -10.27
CA ARG A 112 -18.36 -1.68 -10.85
C ARG A 112 -18.49 -2.83 -9.86
N ILE A 113 -17.46 -3.04 -9.03
CA ILE A 113 -17.40 -4.08 -8.00
C ILE A 113 -17.78 -3.56 -6.60
N ARG A 114 -18.43 -2.40 -6.54
CA ARG A 114 -18.95 -1.76 -5.31
C ARG A 114 -17.89 -1.44 -4.25
N SER A 115 -16.62 -1.31 -4.61
CA SER A 115 -15.58 -0.79 -3.72
C SER A 115 -15.57 0.74 -3.77
N LYS A 116 -15.22 1.37 -2.64
CA LYS A 116 -15.19 2.84 -2.50
C LYS A 116 -13.78 3.37 -2.21
N LYS A 117 -12.78 2.51 -2.22
CA LYS A 117 -11.40 2.89 -1.88
C LYS A 117 -10.43 2.34 -2.92
N VAL A 118 -9.51 3.20 -3.36
CA VAL A 118 -8.43 2.84 -4.28
C VAL A 118 -7.11 3.24 -3.65
N VAL A 119 -6.17 2.30 -3.57
CA VAL A 119 -4.79 2.53 -3.07
C VAL A 119 -3.91 3.00 -4.21
N LEU A 120 -3.07 4.01 -3.98
CA LEU A 120 -2.22 4.63 -4.97
C LEU A 120 -0.75 4.66 -4.54
N HIS A 121 0.13 4.17 -5.41
CA HIS A 121 1.53 4.57 -5.40
C HIS A 121 1.69 5.94 -6.04
N SER A 122 2.49 6.79 -5.43
CA SER A 122 2.64 8.20 -5.83
C SER A 122 3.91 8.49 -6.62
N GLY A 123 4.59 7.44 -7.11
CA GLY A 123 5.80 7.57 -7.90
C GLY A 123 7.04 7.86 -7.08
N SER A 124 8.11 8.31 -7.73
CA SER A 124 9.42 8.44 -7.09
C SER A 124 10.22 9.67 -7.55
N ALA A 125 11.23 10.03 -6.76
CA ALA A 125 12.25 10.97 -7.17
C ALA A 125 13.07 10.39 -8.33
N TRP A 126 13.37 11.21 -9.33
CA TRP A 126 14.09 10.77 -10.51
C TRP A 126 15.52 11.34 -10.54
N PHE A 127 16.46 10.49 -10.95
CA PHE A 127 17.86 10.85 -11.07
C PHE A 127 18.34 10.79 -12.51
N PHE A 128 19.05 11.81 -12.96
CA PHE A 128 19.60 11.87 -14.33
C PHE A 128 20.74 10.87 -14.55
N PHE A 129 21.52 10.60 -13.49
CA PHE A 129 22.59 9.61 -13.45
C PHE A 129 22.19 8.48 -12.51
N LYS A 130 23.13 7.53 -12.22
CA LYS A 130 22.90 6.44 -11.28
C LYS A 130 22.24 6.96 -9.99
N SER A 131 21.18 6.30 -9.58
CA SER A 131 20.51 6.59 -8.30
C SER A 131 21.55 6.60 -7.16
N PRO A 132 21.47 7.54 -6.23
CA PRO A 132 22.35 7.54 -5.06
C PRO A 132 22.14 6.33 -4.15
N LEU A 133 21.01 5.64 -4.27
CA LEU A 133 20.64 4.43 -3.54
C LEU A 133 21.69 3.31 -3.67
N TYR A 134 22.34 3.19 -4.83
CA TYR A 134 23.42 2.26 -5.06
C TYR A 134 24.53 2.31 -3.97
N LYS A 135 24.84 3.51 -3.43
CA LYS A 135 25.86 3.64 -2.37
C LYS A 135 25.42 3.07 -1.04
N LEU A 136 24.14 3.23 -0.72
CA LEU A 136 23.56 2.67 0.48
C LEU A 136 23.48 1.14 0.37
N MET A 137 22.99 0.62 -0.76
CA MET A 137 22.91 -0.83 -0.99
C MET A 137 24.30 -1.49 -0.90
N ASN A 138 25.30 -0.91 -1.56
CA ASN A 138 26.67 -1.42 -1.44
C ASN A 138 27.25 -1.32 -0.01
N TRP A 139 26.80 -0.35 0.78
CA TRP A 139 27.22 -0.25 2.17
C TRP A 139 26.58 -1.37 3.00
N LEU A 140 25.27 -1.60 2.84
CA LEU A 140 24.54 -2.68 3.50
C LEU A 140 25.11 -4.06 3.13
N GLU A 141 25.38 -4.33 1.85
CA GLU A 141 26.00 -5.58 1.40
C GLU A 141 27.37 -5.85 1.99
N LYS A 142 28.13 -4.79 2.34
CA LYS A 142 29.51 -4.92 2.88
C LYS A 142 29.57 -5.00 4.39
N ASN A 143 28.51 -4.62 5.07
CA ASN A 143 28.45 -4.59 6.51
C ASN A 143 27.33 -5.52 6.96
N ASP A 144 27.72 -6.61 7.59
CA ASP A 144 26.79 -7.61 8.14
C ASP A 144 26.21 -7.09 9.46
N ILE A 145 25.24 -6.14 9.36
CA ILE A 145 24.61 -5.48 10.49
C ILE A 145 23.12 -5.77 10.41
N LYS A 146 22.51 -6.13 11.52
CA LYS A 146 21.07 -6.35 11.59
C LYS A 146 20.32 -5.04 11.37
N GLU A 147 19.19 -5.11 10.66
CA GLU A 147 18.35 -3.95 10.37
C GLU A 147 17.93 -3.20 11.63
N SER A 148 17.64 -3.92 12.72
CA SER A 148 17.30 -3.34 14.03
C SER A 148 18.41 -2.47 14.67
N GLU A 149 19.66 -2.64 14.23
CA GLU A 149 20.83 -1.90 14.74
C GLU A 149 21.18 -0.69 13.85
N LEU A 150 20.60 -0.60 12.64
CA LEU A 150 20.96 0.41 11.65
C LEU A 150 20.66 1.83 12.12
N LYS A 151 19.53 2.07 12.76
CA LYS A 151 19.12 3.41 13.23
C LYS A 151 20.12 4.04 14.20
N ASP A 152 20.88 3.23 14.94
CA ASP A 152 21.87 3.68 15.92
C ASP A 152 23.33 3.61 15.40
N ASN A 153 23.55 3.05 14.21
CA ASN A 153 24.86 2.91 13.61
C ASN A 153 25.33 4.21 12.96
N GLN A 154 26.37 4.84 13.51
CA GLN A 154 26.84 6.15 13.07
C GLN A 154 27.36 6.18 11.63
N ASP A 155 27.93 5.10 11.12
CA ASP A 155 28.43 5.06 9.75
C ASP A 155 27.30 4.83 8.74
N PHE A 156 26.30 4.03 9.10
CA PHE A 156 25.06 3.92 8.36
C PHE A 156 24.34 5.27 8.28
N ILE A 157 24.13 5.95 9.40
CA ILE A 157 23.48 7.26 9.49
C ILE A 157 24.14 8.26 8.52
N LYS A 158 25.47 8.34 8.50
CA LYS A 158 26.19 9.23 7.56
C LYS A 158 25.90 8.92 6.09
N VAL A 159 25.85 7.61 5.74
CA VAL A 159 25.56 7.18 4.36
C VAL A 159 24.11 7.46 4.00
N ARG A 160 23.19 7.13 4.90
CA ARG A 160 21.73 7.37 4.77
C ARG A 160 21.43 8.87 4.60
N ASP A 161 21.94 9.72 5.49
CA ASP A 161 21.67 11.15 5.46
C ASP A 161 22.20 11.81 4.18
N LYS A 162 23.38 11.36 3.72
CA LYS A 162 23.94 11.82 2.44
C LYS A 162 23.06 11.38 1.24
N LEU A 163 22.46 10.20 1.31
CA LEU A 163 21.47 9.74 0.34
C LEU A 163 20.26 10.65 0.40
N MET A 164 19.64 10.82 1.58
CA MET A 164 18.41 11.56 1.77
C MET A 164 18.52 13.02 1.30
N LEU A 165 19.61 13.71 1.60
CA LEU A 165 19.86 15.07 1.07
C LEU A 165 19.83 15.14 -0.47
N ARG A 166 20.23 14.08 -1.16
CA ARG A 166 20.19 14.01 -2.63
C ARG A 166 18.78 13.71 -3.13
N VAL A 167 18.06 12.82 -2.42
CA VAL A 167 16.68 12.46 -2.71
C VAL A 167 15.78 13.69 -2.55
N GLU A 168 15.87 14.41 -1.44
CA GLU A 168 15.13 15.65 -1.18
C GLU A 168 15.33 16.69 -2.29
N ARG A 169 16.58 16.91 -2.72
CA ARG A 169 16.86 17.83 -3.83
C ARG A 169 16.23 17.39 -5.15
N ALA A 170 16.20 16.08 -5.40
CA ALA A 170 15.61 15.52 -6.62
C ALA A 170 14.07 15.54 -6.57
N SER A 171 13.48 15.42 -5.37
CA SER A 171 12.04 15.36 -5.14
C SER A 171 11.35 16.73 -5.25
N ARG A 172 12.01 17.84 -4.88
CA ARG A 172 11.42 19.20 -4.78
C ARG A 172 10.55 19.59 -5.98
N ARG A 173 11.04 19.32 -7.21
CA ARG A 173 10.27 19.61 -8.43
C ARG A 173 9.18 18.58 -8.71
N ARG A 174 9.28 17.40 -8.09
CA ARG A 174 8.34 16.30 -8.27
C ARG A 174 7.07 16.49 -7.47
N TYR A 175 7.16 17.11 -6.30
CA TYR A 175 6.00 17.40 -5.48
C TYR A 175 4.93 18.23 -6.19
N LYS A 176 5.36 19.26 -6.95
CA LYS A 176 4.42 20.03 -7.76
C LYS A 176 3.72 19.16 -8.81
N ILE A 177 4.50 18.36 -9.55
CA ILE A 177 3.96 17.46 -10.58
C ILE A 177 3.03 16.42 -9.94
N LEU A 178 3.44 15.83 -8.81
CA LEU A 178 2.62 14.87 -8.06
C LEU A 178 1.28 15.49 -7.65
N LYS A 179 1.31 16.68 -7.04
CA LYS A 179 0.11 17.37 -6.60
C LYS A 179 -0.83 17.67 -7.78
N GLU A 180 -0.30 18.20 -8.88
CA GLU A 180 -1.07 18.46 -10.10
C GLU A 180 -1.66 17.17 -10.69
N SER A 181 -0.91 16.07 -10.68
CA SER A 181 -1.39 14.77 -11.15
C SER A 181 -2.53 14.25 -10.30
N LEU A 182 -2.39 14.25 -8.98
CA LEU A 182 -3.45 13.83 -8.05
C LEU A 182 -4.69 14.72 -8.19
N GLN A 183 -4.53 16.04 -8.22
CA GLN A 183 -5.64 16.98 -8.45
C GLN A 183 -6.37 16.72 -9.76
N SER A 184 -5.66 16.26 -10.80
CA SER A 184 -6.28 15.97 -12.09
C SER A 184 -7.29 14.83 -12.08
N ILE A 185 -7.29 13.98 -11.04
CA ILE A 185 -8.22 12.86 -10.87
C ILE A 185 -9.25 13.08 -9.76
N GLU A 186 -9.13 14.13 -8.96
CA GLU A 186 -10.05 14.39 -7.82
C GLU A 186 -11.51 14.44 -8.23
N ALA A 187 -11.84 15.28 -9.23
CA ALA A 187 -13.22 15.42 -9.71
C ALA A 187 -13.77 14.08 -10.23
N PHE A 188 -12.92 13.29 -10.88
CA PHE A 188 -13.30 11.97 -11.38
C PHE A 188 -13.59 11.01 -10.23
N ALA A 189 -12.71 10.92 -9.24
CA ALA A 189 -12.91 10.09 -8.05
C ALA A 189 -14.15 10.50 -7.26
N ARG A 190 -14.38 11.80 -7.06
CA ARG A 190 -15.55 12.35 -6.39
C ARG A 190 -16.85 11.96 -7.10
N ASN A 191 -16.91 12.08 -8.44
CA ASN A 191 -18.08 11.72 -9.24
C ASN A 191 -18.41 10.22 -9.17
N HIS A 192 -17.42 9.38 -8.87
CA HIS A 192 -17.58 7.93 -8.68
C HIS A 192 -17.74 7.53 -7.20
N SER A 193 -17.72 8.50 -6.27
CA SER A 193 -17.76 8.27 -4.82
C SER A 193 -16.65 7.34 -4.32
N VAL A 194 -15.44 7.51 -4.85
CA VAL A 194 -14.25 6.73 -4.52
C VAL A 194 -13.24 7.61 -3.79
N GLN A 195 -12.75 7.14 -2.66
CA GLN A 195 -11.60 7.71 -1.93
C GLN A 195 -10.30 7.12 -2.47
N LEU A 196 -9.25 7.94 -2.49
CA LEU A 196 -7.94 7.59 -3.02
C LEU A 196 -6.91 7.64 -1.87
N GLY A 197 -6.42 6.50 -1.46
CA GLY A 197 -5.42 6.38 -0.40
C GLY A 197 -4.00 6.46 -0.97
N VAL A 198 -3.28 7.53 -0.67
CA VAL A 198 -1.86 7.66 -0.99
C VAL A 198 -1.08 6.85 0.04
N GLU A 199 -0.44 5.80 -0.42
CA GLU A 199 0.26 4.84 0.42
C GLU A 199 1.67 5.32 0.79
N ASN A 200 2.09 5.10 2.05
CA ASN A 200 3.50 5.20 2.44
C ASN A 200 4.28 4.01 1.88
N ARG A 201 5.51 4.28 1.42
CA ARG A 201 6.31 3.28 0.70
C ARG A 201 7.63 2.99 1.39
N GLU A 202 8.15 1.76 1.20
CA GLU A 202 9.43 1.30 1.74
C GLU A 202 10.64 1.91 1.03
N GLY A 203 10.51 2.30 -0.22
CA GLY A 203 11.62 2.80 -1.03
C GLY A 203 12.11 4.20 -0.63
N PHE A 204 13.42 4.39 -0.50
CA PHE A 204 14.03 5.67 -0.12
C PHE A 204 13.79 6.82 -1.11
N THR A 205 13.39 6.50 -2.32
CA THR A 205 13.17 7.49 -3.41
C THR A 205 11.71 7.67 -3.75
N GLU A 206 10.82 6.92 -3.14
CA GLU A 206 9.38 7.01 -3.38
C GLU A 206 8.78 8.22 -2.70
N LEU A 207 7.73 8.77 -3.28
CA LEU A 207 7.08 10.01 -2.84
C LEU A 207 5.65 9.72 -2.35
N PRO A 208 5.15 10.52 -1.41
CA PRO A 208 5.85 11.55 -0.61
C PRO A 208 6.95 10.94 0.25
N LEU A 209 8.05 11.70 0.47
CA LEU A 209 9.08 11.29 1.44
C LEU A 209 8.49 11.28 2.86
N ASP A 210 9.05 10.44 3.73
CA ASP A 210 8.51 10.30 5.08
C ASP A 210 8.41 11.63 5.84
N ALA A 211 9.43 12.49 5.76
CA ALA A 211 9.41 13.81 6.38
C ALA A 211 8.31 14.74 5.85
N ASP A 212 7.90 14.57 4.59
CA ASP A 212 6.98 15.50 3.91
C ASP A 212 5.54 14.94 3.82
N HIS A 213 5.33 13.66 4.14
CA HIS A 213 4.08 12.95 3.86
C HIS A 213 2.86 13.62 4.51
N SER A 214 2.98 13.94 5.80
CA SER A 214 1.89 14.58 6.56
C SER A 214 1.53 15.95 5.98
N GLU A 215 2.52 16.80 5.72
CA GLU A 215 2.29 18.12 5.11
C GLU A 215 1.68 17.99 3.71
N PHE A 216 2.17 17.05 2.93
CA PHE A 216 1.68 16.81 1.57
C PHE A 216 0.21 16.41 1.56
N ILE A 217 -0.22 15.43 2.36
CA ILE A 217 -1.62 15.00 2.42
C ILE A 217 -2.50 16.13 2.98
N LYS A 218 -2.09 16.82 4.04
CA LYS A 218 -2.81 17.96 4.61
C LYS A 218 -2.89 19.18 3.69
N SER A 219 -2.13 19.18 2.59
CA SER A 219 -2.20 20.26 1.58
C SER A 219 -3.38 20.13 0.60
N PHE A 220 -4.13 19.04 0.65
CA PHE A 220 -5.41 18.89 -0.06
C PHE A 220 -6.56 19.41 0.78
N ASP A 221 -7.66 19.79 0.13
CA ASP A 221 -8.85 20.28 0.83
C ASP A 221 -9.48 19.16 1.70
N LEU A 222 -10.14 19.52 2.77
CA LEU A 222 -10.74 18.57 3.72
C LEU A 222 -11.80 17.66 3.07
N ASP A 223 -12.44 18.12 2.01
CA ASP A 223 -13.42 17.36 1.23
C ASP A 223 -12.81 16.66 0.00
N SER A 224 -11.48 16.73 -0.14
CA SER A 224 -10.76 15.99 -1.20
C SER A 224 -10.91 14.49 -1.03
N PRO A 225 -11.09 13.73 -2.12
CA PRO A 225 -11.03 12.28 -2.06
C PRO A 225 -9.61 11.74 -1.82
N ILE A 226 -8.58 12.61 -1.86
CA ILE A 226 -7.19 12.23 -1.60
C ILE A 226 -6.97 12.11 -0.09
N SER A 227 -6.54 10.96 0.35
CA SER A 227 -6.36 10.61 1.76
C SER A 227 -5.11 9.76 1.94
N TYR A 228 -4.85 9.31 3.15
CA TYR A 228 -3.71 8.48 3.49
C TYR A 228 -4.08 7.00 3.57
N TRP A 229 -3.21 6.14 3.07
CA TRP A 229 -3.23 4.70 3.27
C TRP A 229 -1.98 4.28 4.01
N HIS A 230 -2.15 3.60 5.13
CA HIS A 230 -1.03 3.19 5.97
C HIS A 230 -0.64 1.74 5.71
N ASP A 231 0.58 1.54 5.22
CA ASP A 231 1.21 0.23 5.17
C ASP A 231 2.13 0.07 6.39
N THR A 232 1.84 -0.96 7.19
CA THR A 232 2.51 -1.19 8.47
C THR A 232 3.95 -1.63 8.29
N GLY A 233 4.23 -2.49 7.32
CA GLY A 233 5.58 -2.98 7.07
C GLY A 233 6.47 -1.93 6.43
N HIS A 234 5.95 -1.17 5.46
CA HIS A 234 6.68 -0.06 4.86
C HIS A 234 7.09 1.00 5.89
N ALA A 235 6.19 1.31 6.84
CA ALA A 235 6.49 2.24 7.93
C ALA A 235 7.55 1.67 8.87
N GLU A 236 7.44 0.39 9.23
CA GLU A 236 8.41 -0.27 10.12
C GLU A 236 9.80 -0.33 9.49
N ILE A 237 9.91 -0.71 8.22
CA ILE A 237 11.19 -0.69 7.49
C ILE A 237 11.83 0.71 7.57
N LYS A 238 11.05 1.77 7.37
CA LYS A 238 11.56 3.14 7.50
C LYS A 238 11.97 3.50 8.93
N ALA A 239 11.26 2.97 9.93
CA ALA A 239 11.63 3.14 11.34
C ALA A 239 12.93 2.42 11.68
N LEU A 240 13.14 1.19 11.19
CA LEU A 240 14.40 0.45 11.32
C LEU A 240 15.59 1.22 10.70
N TYR A 241 15.35 1.92 9.60
CA TYR A 241 16.35 2.80 8.98
C TYR A 241 16.46 4.18 9.66
N GLY A 242 15.68 4.46 10.70
CA GLY A 242 15.69 5.73 11.44
C GLY A 242 15.23 6.93 10.60
N LEU A 243 14.31 6.72 9.66
CA LEU A 243 13.74 7.75 8.79
C LEU A 243 12.40 8.30 9.27
N LEU A 244 11.70 7.55 10.13
CA LEU A 244 10.47 7.98 10.77
C LEU A 244 10.33 7.35 12.16
N ASP A 245 9.49 7.94 12.98
CA ASP A 245 8.89 7.35 14.17
C ASP A 245 7.52 6.79 13.77
N HIS A 246 7.31 5.48 13.94
CA HIS A 246 6.12 4.80 13.44
C HIS A 246 4.85 5.25 14.17
N GLU A 247 4.91 5.37 15.51
CA GLU A 247 3.78 5.83 16.32
C GLU A 247 3.44 7.29 16.02
N GLN A 248 4.45 8.16 15.93
CA GLN A 248 4.25 9.56 15.58
C GLN A 248 3.62 9.72 14.19
N ARG A 249 4.02 8.89 13.21
CA ARG A 249 3.41 8.87 11.88
C ARG A 249 1.91 8.57 11.95
N LEU A 250 1.52 7.56 12.72
CA LEU A 250 0.11 7.20 12.90
C LEU A 250 -0.68 8.33 13.55
N GLU A 251 -0.13 8.98 14.59
CA GLU A 251 -0.79 10.12 15.23
C GLU A 251 -0.95 11.31 14.25
N ASP A 252 0.11 11.64 13.49
CA ASP A 252 0.08 12.75 12.52
C ASP A 252 -0.94 12.54 11.39
N MET A 253 -1.20 11.29 11.03
CA MET A 253 -2.07 10.92 9.90
C MET A 253 -3.45 10.42 10.30
N LYS A 254 -3.74 10.27 11.59
CA LYS A 254 -4.96 9.68 12.15
C LYS A 254 -6.26 10.18 11.50
N SER A 255 -6.38 11.48 11.28
CA SER A 255 -7.58 12.10 10.70
C SER A 255 -7.68 11.95 9.17
N HIS A 256 -6.64 11.47 8.51
CA HIS A 256 -6.56 11.34 7.05
C HIS A 256 -6.45 9.87 6.61
N THR A 257 -6.28 8.95 7.55
CA THR A 257 -6.16 7.52 7.26
C THR A 257 -7.52 6.97 6.85
N ILE A 258 -7.56 6.27 5.72
CA ILE A 258 -8.77 5.59 5.24
C ILE A 258 -8.64 4.07 5.20
N GLY A 259 -7.44 3.55 5.37
CA GLY A 259 -7.19 2.12 5.38
C GLY A 259 -5.75 1.74 5.70
N TYR A 260 -5.55 0.46 5.89
CA TYR A 260 -4.29 -0.14 6.29
C TYR A 260 -4.00 -1.36 5.43
N HIS A 261 -2.73 -1.49 5.00
CA HIS A 261 -2.12 -2.77 4.69
C HIS A 261 -1.46 -3.29 5.96
N LEU A 262 -1.86 -4.49 6.36
CA LEU A 262 -1.45 -5.14 7.59
C LEU A 262 -0.62 -6.36 7.24
N HIS A 263 0.64 -6.35 7.59
CA HIS A 263 1.58 -7.46 7.51
C HIS A 263 2.75 -7.19 8.45
N ASP A 264 3.46 -8.23 8.81
CA ASP A 264 4.63 -8.11 9.67
C ASP A 264 5.92 -7.91 8.85
N VAL A 265 6.98 -7.54 9.54
CA VAL A 265 8.35 -7.41 9.02
C VAL A 265 9.26 -8.28 9.83
N SER A 266 10.10 -9.08 9.17
CA SER A 266 11.10 -9.90 9.85
C SER A 266 12.18 -9.02 10.50
N ASP A 267 12.99 -9.60 11.38
CA ASP A 267 14.15 -8.95 11.97
C ASP A 267 15.26 -8.62 10.94
N SER A 268 15.16 -9.23 9.74
CA SER A 268 16.02 -8.94 8.57
C SER A 268 15.41 -7.91 7.60
N GLY A 269 14.30 -7.27 7.97
CA GLY A 269 13.67 -6.24 7.14
C GLY A 269 12.83 -6.76 5.97
N ASP A 270 12.55 -8.07 5.89
CA ASP A 270 11.64 -8.62 4.88
C ASP A 270 10.19 -8.32 5.25
N ASP A 271 9.45 -7.73 4.35
CA ASP A 271 8.03 -7.38 4.50
C ASP A 271 7.06 -8.52 4.12
N HIS A 272 5.76 -8.22 4.20
CA HIS A 272 4.66 -9.14 3.88
C HIS A 272 4.71 -10.46 4.64
N GLN A 273 5.26 -10.45 5.86
CA GLN A 273 5.37 -11.63 6.73
C GLN A 273 4.05 -11.93 7.47
N GLU A 274 3.96 -13.15 8.00
CA GLU A 274 2.87 -13.58 8.88
C GLU A 274 2.80 -12.68 10.13
N ILE A 275 1.63 -12.14 10.43
CA ILE A 275 1.41 -11.25 11.59
C ILE A 275 1.73 -11.98 12.90
N GLY A 276 2.54 -11.34 13.73
CA GLY A 276 2.99 -11.87 15.03
C GLY A 276 4.27 -12.70 14.96
N THR A 277 4.92 -12.77 13.81
CA THR A 277 6.21 -13.45 13.66
C THR A 277 7.38 -12.50 13.48
N GLY A 278 7.13 -11.22 13.33
CA GLY A 278 8.13 -10.18 13.07
C GLY A 278 8.28 -9.18 14.22
N VAL A 279 8.63 -7.96 13.86
CA VAL A 279 9.05 -6.92 14.82
C VAL A 279 8.01 -5.82 15.05
N ILE A 280 6.88 -5.83 14.33
CA ILE A 280 5.88 -4.77 14.43
C ILE A 280 5.08 -4.87 15.73
N ASP A 281 4.94 -3.76 16.45
CA ASP A 281 4.04 -3.64 17.60
C ASP A 281 2.59 -3.38 17.14
N PHE A 282 1.85 -4.46 16.88
CA PHE A 282 0.43 -4.37 16.53
C PHE A 282 -0.45 -3.87 17.68
N SER A 283 0.00 -3.94 18.94
CA SER A 283 -0.71 -3.32 20.05
C SER A 283 -0.67 -1.79 19.94
N MET A 284 0.44 -1.24 19.50
CA MET A 284 0.56 0.19 19.20
C MET A 284 -0.33 0.56 18.01
N ILE A 285 -0.25 -0.18 16.89
CA ILE A 285 -1.01 0.10 15.66
C ILE A 285 -2.53 0.07 15.92
N SER A 286 -3.00 -0.91 16.68
CA SER A 286 -4.44 -1.10 16.96
C SER A 286 -5.11 0.12 17.60
N ARG A 287 -4.36 0.96 18.32
CA ARG A 287 -4.87 2.19 18.95
C ARG A 287 -5.29 3.26 17.93
N PHE A 288 -4.80 3.18 16.70
CA PHE A 288 -5.07 4.14 15.63
C PHE A 288 -6.10 3.63 14.61
N ILE A 289 -6.52 2.38 14.74
CA ILE A 289 -7.48 1.77 13.83
C ILE A 289 -8.92 2.10 14.26
N ASP A 290 -9.65 2.77 13.37
CA ASP A 290 -11.10 2.86 13.45
C ASP A 290 -11.71 1.68 12.67
N LYS A 291 -12.28 0.74 13.42
CA LYS A 291 -12.81 -0.53 12.90
C LYS A 291 -14.03 -0.36 12.01
N ASP A 292 -14.72 0.76 12.11
CA ASP A 292 -15.96 1.03 11.38
C ASP A 292 -15.69 1.73 10.03
N THR A 293 -14.66 2.56 9.97
CA THR A 293 -14.41 3.42 8.81
C THR A 293 -13.19 3.04 8.00
N HIS A 294 -12.15 2.46 8.64
CA HIS A 294 -10.94 2.07 7.95
C HIS A 294 -11.12 0.75 7.18
N ALA A 295 -10.56 0.66 5.98
CA ALA A 295 -10.34 -0.63 5.33
C ALA A 295 -9.14 -1.32 6.00
N LEU A 296 -9.31 -2.57 6.39
CA LEU A 296 -8.27 -3.38 7.02
C LEU A 296 -7.92 -4.51 6.06
N VAL A 297 -6.72 -4.54 5.55
CA VAL A 297 -6.31 -5.46 4.49
C VAL A 297 -5.06 -6.23 4.91
N LEU A 298 -5.14 -7.54 5.02
CA LEU A 298 -3.97 -8.39 5.13
C LEU A 298 -3.26 -8.45 3.76
N GLU A 299 -2.09 -7.84 3.65
CA GLU A 299 -1.27 -7.89 2.45
C GLU A 299 -0.08 -8.81 2.65
N LEU A 300 -0.29 -10.09 2.42
CA LEU A 300 0.64 -11.17 2.77
C LEU A 300 1.41 -11.69 1.57
N SER A 301 2.64 -12.17 1.81
CA SER A 301 3.49 -12.76 0.79
C SER A 301 2.85 -13.98 0.12
N PRO A 302 2.95 -14.13 -1.22
CA PRO A 302 2.48 -15.31 -1.93
C PRO A 302 3.20 -16.60 -1.55
N LYS A 303 4.27 -16.51 -0.76
CA LYS A 303 5.03 -17.67 -0.25
C LYS A 303 4.42 -18.26 1.02
N LEU A 304 3.51 -17.56 1.67
CA LEU A 304 2.90 -18.04 2.91
C LEU A 304 1.87 -19.15 2.63
N SER A 305 1.76 -20.07 3.58
CA SER A 305 0.76 -21.15 3.53
C SER A 305 -0.62 -20.61 3.92
N GLU A 306 -1.69 -21.36 3.58
CA GLU A 306 -3.05 -21.05 4.03
C GLU A 306 -3.16 -21.00 5.55
N ASP A 307 -2.44 -21.87 6.27
CA ASP A 307 -2.43 -21.84 7.72
C ASP A 307 -1.76 -20.58 8.28
N ALA A 308 -0.71 -20.06 7.63
CA ALA A 308 -0.09 -18.79 8.00
C ALA A 308 -1.02 -17.60 7.74
N ILE A 309 -1.81 -17.65 6.65
CA ILE A 309 -2.84 -16.64 6.36
C ILE A 309 -3.93 -16.66 7.46
N LYS A 310 -4.40 -17.84 7.85
CA LYS A 310 -5.40 -18.00 8.93
C LYS A 310 -4.85 -17.51 10.27
N ARG A 311 -3.62 -17.90 10.63
CA ARG A 311 -2.98 -17.38 11.86
C ARG A 311 -2.80 -15.88 11.84
N SER A 312 -2.43 -15.29 10.71
CA SER A 312 -2.35 -13.82 10.57
C SER A 312 -3.70 -13.16 10.81
N LYS A 313 -4.80 -13.74 10.27
CA LYS A 313 -6.16 -13.31 10.54
C LYS A 313 -6.47 -13.35 12.04
N ASP A 314 -6.24 -14.48 12.69
CA ASP A 314 -6.53 -14.67 14.11
C ASP A 314 -5.70 -13.72 14.98
N ASN A 315 -4.41 -13.57 14.67
CA ASN A 315 -3.50 -12.70 15.41
C ASN A 315 -3.94 -11.23 15.35
N ILE A 316 -4.23 -10.70 14.14
CA ILE A 316 -4.67 -9.30 14.04
C ILE A 316 -6.02 -9.06 14.71
N LEU A 317 -6.94 -10.00 14.63
CA LEU A 317 -8.23 -9.91 15.35
C LEU A 317 -8.05 -9.86 16.86
N ASN A 318 -7.07 -10.58 17.41
CA ASN A 318 -6.74 -10.53 18.83
C ASN A 318 -6.22 -9.15 19.26
N TYR A 319 -5.42 -8.46 18.43
CA TYR A 319 -4.96 -7.09 18.71
C TYR A 319 -6.07 -6.06 18.56
N LEU A 320 -7.05 -6.33 17.71
CA LEU A 320 -8.17 -5.43 17.45
C LEU A 320 -9.33 -5.60 18.45
N ASN A 321 -9.39 -6.64 19.24
CA ASN A 321 -10.43 -6.88 20.24
C ASN A 321 -10.04 -6.34 21.60
#